data_1e0fd9c511c44b968bb708d356589390
#
_entry.id   1e0fd9c511c44b968bb708d356589390
#
_cell.length_a   1.000
_cell.length_b   1.000
_cell.length_c   1.000
_cell.angle_alpha   90.00
_cell.angle_beta   90.00
_cell.angle_gamma   90.00
#
_symmetry.space_group_name_H-M   'P 1'
#
loop_
_entity.id
_entity.type
_entity.pdbx_description
1 polymer ?
#
loop_
_entity_poly.entity_id
_entity_poly.type
_entity_poly.pdbx_seq_one_letter_code
_entity_poly.pdbx_strand_id
1 'polypeptide(L)'
;MSSEQKTYPSQFEKVKAITDQLEAGIQALFESEKFQQYLKTLSKFHDYSLNNTLLIAMQKPDATLVAGYTTWKKQFGRQVQKGESGIRILAPTPYKKKMEVDKTDPITGEIIKNPDGTSAKESKEVLMPAFKVVNVFDVSQTDGKPLPTIGINELTGDVAQYEMFFEALKKACPVPIGFEQIDGGAKGYFHTVENRIAIQEGMSQVQTIKTAIHEMTHQKLHSIDPTAKSDPAEPKLTRNHKEVEAESVAFTVCQYYGIDTGDYSFAYVAGWSHGKETPELKASLDKIRKTASEMITEIDEHLTALQKEYTWAHLTAGDVKNIECTGSEYMPYSRMAEHTFSCEIVGEPIVLKLTVSQHDDGEGFTIHSEEKDVWDAMTESELRKLEPVLTSTAELHYWTSQVEKAETAEAVKEVTFEFMETENLCLSREQCQKFWEVVEQKEAALSPPSALADLQAKKDESKKEKSSKPKTRIARKKTQNRKKEEAR
;
A
#
# COMPACT_ATOMS: atom_id res chain seq x y z
N MET A 1 -18.42 -15.09 -49.60
CA MET A 1 -18.02 -14.11 -48.56
C MET A 1 -17.08 -14.84 -47.62
N SER A 2 -15.77 -14.62 -47.77
CA SER A 2 -14.74 -15.23 -46.94
C SER A 2 -14.78 -14.58 -45.55
N SER A 3 -14.93 -15.39 -44.51
CA SER A 3 -14.81 -14.95 -43.13
C SER A 3 -13.35 -14.55 -42.87
N GLU A 4 -13.07 -13.25 -42.80
CA GLU A 4 -11.81 -12.76 -42.28
C GLU A 4 -11.65 -13.27 -40.85
N GLN A 5 -10.74 -14.21 -40.64
CA GLN A 5 -10.28 -14.60 -39.32
C GLN A 5 -9.58 -13.40 -38.70
N LYS A 6 -10.19 -12.78 -37.70
CA LYS A 6 -9.53 -11.80 -36.84
C LYS A 6 -8.35 -12.49 -36.12
N THR A 7 -7.16 -12.33 -36.64
CA THR A 7 -5.91 -12.73 -35.96
C THR A 7 -5.66 -11.76 -34.77
N TYR A 8 -5.76 -12.27 -33.56
CA TYR A 8 -5.41 -11.50 -32.38
C TYR A 8 -3.88 -11.46 -32.23
N PRO A 9 -3.28 -10.28 -31.97
CA PRO A 9 -1.83 -10.16 -31.85
C PRO A 9 -1.29 -11.02 -30.69
N SER A 10 -0.15 -11.65 -30.91
CA SER A 10 0.57 -12.43 -29.91
C SER A 10 1.02 -11.53 -28.74
N GLN A 11 1.40 -12.13 -27.58
CA GLN A 11 1.94 -11.36 -26.45
C GLN A 11 3.23 -10.61 -26.84
N PHE A 12 4.06 -11.19 -27.69
CA PHE A 12 5.26 -10.56 -28.19
C PHE A 12 4.94 -9.29 -29.01
N GLU A 13 3.98 -9.37 -29.92
CA GLU A 13 3.53 -8.22 -30.71
C GLU A 13 2.91 -7.13 -29.84
N LYS A 14 2.14 -7.50 -28.81
CA LYS A 14 1.58 -6.54 -27.84
C LYS A 14 2.68 -5.84 -27.03
N VAL A 15 3.68 -6.57 -26.56
CA VAL A 15 4.82 -6.00 -25.83
C VAL A 15 5.62 -5.09 -26.73
N LYS A 16 5.89 -5.51 -27.99
CA LYS A 16 6.60 -4.67 -28.96
C LYS A 16 5.84 -3.37 -29.24
N ALA A 17 4.55 -3.44 -29.53
CA ALA A 17 3.74 -2.25 -29.81
C ALA A 17 3.73 -1.25 -28.65
N ILE A 18 3.65 -1.74 -27.39
CA ILE A 18 3.67 -0.86 -26.22
C ILE A 18 5.05 -0.29 -25.95
N THR A 19 6.13 -1.01 -26.29
CA THR A 19 7.50 -0.51 -26.22
C THR A 19 7.77 0.55 -27.27
N ASP A 20 7.31 0.34 -28.50
CA ASP A 20 7.41 1.33 -29.59
C ASP A 20 6.65 2.63 -29.21
N GLN A 21 5.47 2.49 -28.59
CA GLN A 21 4.70 3.62 -28.07
C GLN A 21 5.44 4.37 -26.95
N LEU A 22 6.12 3.66 -26.05
CA LEU A 22 6.97 4.25 -25.00
C LEU A 22 8.11 5.07 -25.62
N GLU A 23 8.80 4.56 -26.62
CA GLU A 23 9.92 5.27 -27.26
C GLU A 23 9.46 6.57 -27.92
N ALA A 24 8.35 6.53 -28.65
CA ALA A 24 7.75 7.73 -29.21
C ALA A 24 7.30 8.74 -28.14
N GLY A 25 6.72 8.23 -27.05
CA GLY A 25 6.26 9.04 -25.91
C GLY A 25 7.39 9.75 -25.17
N ILE A 26 8.57 9.12 -25.04
CA ILE A 26 9.72 9.73 -24.37
C ILE A 26 10.21 10.96 -25.12
N GLN A 27 10.25 10.96 -26.43
CA GLN A 27 10.66 12.12 -27.20
C GLN A 27 9.70 13.31 -27.01
N ALA A 28 8.37 13.02 -26.95
CA ALA A 28 7.36 14.04 -26.73
C ALA A 28 7.25 14.51 -25.26
N LEU A 29 7.84 13.78 -24.32
CA LEU A 29 7.74 14.07 -22.88
C LEU A 29 8.40 15.39 -22.50
N PHE A 30 9.49 15.77 -23.19
CA PHE A 30 10.33 16.90 -22.78
C PHE A 30 9.78 18.30 -23.19
N GLU A 31 8.51 18.36 -23.54
CA GLU A 31 7.75 19.61 -23.49
C GLU A 31 7.45 19.92 -22.02
N SER A 32 7.62 21.19 -21.60
CA SER A 32 7.57 21.62 -20.19
C SER A 32 6.32 21.10 -19.42
N GLU A 33 5.14 21.22 -20.02
CA GLU A 33 3.89 20.80 -19.39
C GLU A 33 3.77 19.28 -19.26
N LYS A 34 4.19 18.54 -20.29
CA LYS A 34 4.16 17.07 -20.28
C LYS A 34 5.16 16.50 -19.29
N PHE A 35 6.33 17.13 -19.19
CA PHE A 35 7.36 16.72 -18.23
C PHE A 35 6.88 16.93 -16.80
N GLN A 36 6.30 18.08 -16.49
CA GLN A 36 5.71 18.35 -15.18
C GLN A 36 4.57 17.36 -14.85
N GLN A 37 3.71 17.05 -15.81
CA GLN A 37 2.64 16.07 -15.64
C GLN A 37 3.20 14.67 -15.38
N TYR A 38 4.26 14.29 -16.07
CA TYR A 38 4.96 13.03 -15.79
C TYR A 38 5.52 12.98 -14.36
N LEU A 39 6.16 14.05 -13.88
CA LEU A 39 6.68 14.12 -12.52
C LEU A 39 5.57 14.05 -11.46
N LYS A 40 4.41 14.65 -11.72
CA LYS A 40 3.20 14.49 -10.88
C LYS A 40 2.69 13.05 -10.87
N THR A 41 2.75 12.35 -11.99
CA THR A 41 2.40 10.91 -12.05
C THR A 41 3.47 10.10 -11.32
N LEU A 42 4.75 10.42 -11.50
CA LEU A 42 5.86 9.76 -10.83
C LEU A 42 5.73 9.84 -9.30
N SER A 43 5.33 10.98 -8.74
CA SER A 43 5.15 11.13 -7.30
C SER A 43 4.12 10.14 -6.73
N LYS A 44 3.08 9.80 -7.48
CA LYS A 44 2.04 8.84 -7.07
C LYS A 44 2.43 7.37 -7.31
N PHE A 45 3.32 7.12 -8.26
CA PHE A 45 3.71 5.78 -8.74
C PHE A 45 5.23 5.56 -8.68
N HIS A 46 5.90 6.14 -7.68
CA HIS A 46 7.37 6.09 -7.55
C HIS A 46 7.92 4.65 -7.40
N ASP A 47 7.13 3.71 -6.88
CA ASP A 47 7.49 2.29 -6.76
C ASP A 47 7.36 1.50 -8.08
N TYR A 48 6.72 2.08 -9.09
CA TYR A 48 6.62 1.43 -10.39
C TYR A 48 7.91 1.60 -11.18
N SER A 49 8.16 0.65 -12.10
CA SER A 49 9.28 0.81 -13.05
C SER A 49 9.07 2.04 -13.94
N LEU A 50 10.16 2.64 -14.42
CA LEU A 50 10.11 3.78 -15.36
C LEU A 50 9.11 3.56 -16.50
N ASN A 51 9.19 2.39 -17.15
CA ASN A 51 8.30 2.08 -18.28
C ASN A 51 6.83 2.08 -17.86
N ASN A 52 6.50 1.55 -16.69
CA ASN A 52 5.11 1.51 -16.22
C ASN A 52 4.61 2.87 -15.77
N THR A 53 5.44 3.67 -15.09
CA THR A 53 5.08 5.06 -14.74
C THR A 53 4.81 5.90 -15.99
N LEU A 54 5.65 5.77 -17.03
CA LEU A 54 5.43 6.43 -18.32
C LEU A 54 4.15 5.96 -19.00
N LEU A 55 3.88 4.65 -19.02
CA LEU A 55 2.66 4.09 -19.59
C LEU A 55 1.40 4.57 -18.88
N ILE A 56 1.44 4.69 -17.56
CA ILE A 56 0.34 5.26 -16.77
C ILE A 56 0.16 6.73 -17.12
N ALA A 57 1.23 7.53 -17.07
CA ALA A 57 1.19 8.96 -17.37
C ALA A 57 0.65 9.25 -18.79
N MET A 58 1.00 8.45 -19.76
CA MET A 58 0.55 8.61 -21.16
C MET A 58 -0.90 8.21 -21.39
N GLN A 59 -1.42 7.23 -20.65
CA GLN A 59 -2.77 6.69 -20.86
C GLN A 59 -3.81 7.31 -19.92
N LYS A 60 -3.41 7.66 -18.70
CA LYS A 60 -4.27 8.27 -17.68
C LYS A 60 -3.45 9.19 -16.76
N PRO A 61 -3.18 10.43 -17.18
CA PRO A 61 -2.31 11.37 -16.45
C PRO A 61 -2.85 11.75 -15.06
N ASP A 62 -4.16 11.66 -14.87
CA ASP A 62 -4.87 11.94 -13.62
C ASP A 62 -4.98 10.74 -12.68
N ALA A 63 -4.44 9.57 -13.05
CA ALA A 63 -4.46 8.39 -12.20
C ALA A 63 -3.84 8.67 -10.81
N THR A 64 -4.42 8.05 -9.78
CA THR A 64 -3.98 8.21 -8.38
C THR A 64 -3.59 6.89 -7.72
N LEU A 65 -4.34 5.82 -7.98
CA LEU A 65 -4.05 4.49 -7.49
C LEU A 65 -4.52 3.45 -8.51
N VAL A 66 -3.62 2.64 -9.01
CA VAL A 66 -3.96 1.61 -10.01
C VAL A 66 -3.78 0.20 -9.47
N ALA A 67 -4.73 -0.68 -9.81
CA ALA A 67 -4.64 -2.10 -9.48
C ALA A 67 -5.31 -2.96 -10.56
N GLY A 68 -4.96 -4.26 -10.58
CA GLY A 68 -5.59 -5.22 -11.46
C GLY A 68 -7.06 -5.47 -11.09
N TYR A 69 -7.88 -5.87 -12.06
CA TYR A 69 -9.31 -6.16 -11.88
C TYR A 69 -9.61 -7.07 -10.68
N THR A 70 -8.84 -8.14 -10.55
CA THR A 70 -9.02 -9.11 -9.45
C THR A 70 -8.61 -8.53 -8.08
N THR A 71 -7.59 -7.69 -8.05
CA THR A 71 -7.11 -7.00 -6.84
C THR A 71 -8.16 -6.03 -6.34
N TRP A 72 -8.77 -5.23 -7.21
CA TRP A 72 -9.87 -4.35 -6.86
C TRP A 72 -11.02 -5.10 -6.19
N LYS A 73 -11.41 -6.27 -6.76
CA LYS A 73 -12.51 -7.06 -6.22
C LYS A 73 -12.17 -7.77 -4.90
N LYS A 74 -11.00 -8.41 -4.81
CA LYS A 74 -10.66 -9.28 -3.67
C LYS A 74 -10.06 -8.55 -2.49
N GLN A 75 -9.20 -7.56 -2.73
CA GLN A 75 -8.47 -6.87 -1.67
C GLN A 75 -9.16 -5.57 -1.25
N PHE A 76 -9.67 -4.79 -2.20
CA PHE A 76 -10.28 -3.50 -1.92
C PHE A 76 -11.82 -3.54 -1.82
N GLY A 77 -12.47 -4.67 -2.13
CA GLY A 77 -13.93 -4.77 -2.13
C GLY A 77 -14.60 -3.80 -3.13
N ARG A 78 -13.89 -3.44 -4.20
CA ARG A 78 -14.33 -2.51 -5.23
C ARG A 78 -14.47 -3.22 -6.56
N GLN A 79 -15.33 -2.71 -7.44
CA GLN A 79 -15.56 -3.28 -8.76
C GLN A 79 -15.29 -2.25 -9.85
N VAL A 80 -14.55 -2.67 -10.88
CA VAL A 80 -14.34 -1.85 -12.08
C VAL A 80 -15.68 -1.62 -12.79
N GLN A 81 -15.95 -0.37 -13.13
CA GLN A 81 -17.18 0.06 -13.79
C GLN A 81 -17.29 -0.53 -15.19
N LYS A 82 -18.53 -0.78 -15.63
CA LYS A 82 -18.78 -1.36 -16.95
C LYS A 82 -18.44 -0.35 -18.06
N GLY A 83 -17.60 -0.79 -18.99
CA GLY A 83 -17.20 0.04 -20.15
C GLY A 83 -15.85 0.74 -19.95
N GLU A 84 -15.26 0.69 -18.76
CA GLU A 84 -13.95 1.27 -18.51
C GLU A 84 -12.84 0.58 -19.30
N SER A 85 -11.92 1.40 -19.82
CA SER A 85 -10.75 0.94 -20.55
C SER A 85 -9.56 0.81 -19.60
N GLY A 86 -8.95 -0.38 -19.54
CA GLY A 86 -7.79 -0.62 -18.68
C GLY A 86 -6.53 0.09 -19.19
N ILE A 87 -5.74 0.58 -18.25
CA ILE A 87 -4.39 1.10 -18.49
C ILE A 87 -3.46 -0.08 -18.73
N ARG A 88 -2.79 -0.13 -19.87
CA ARG A 88 -1.90 -1.22 -20.25
C ARG A 88 -0.51 -0.99 -19.69
N ILE A 89 -0.02 -1.94 -18.88
CA ILE A 89 1.31 -1.93 -18.30
C ILE A 89 2.05 -3.24 -18.57
N LEU A 90 3.35 -3.26 -18.28
CA LEU A 90 4.22 -4.42 -18.44
C LEU A 90 4.35 -5.16 -17.10
N ALA A 91 3.87 -6.39 -17.03
CA ALA A 91 4.06 -7.26 -15.87
C ALA A 91 5.16 -8.29 -16.15
N PRO A 92 6.10 -8.51 -15.21
CA PRO A 92 7.14 -9.52 -15.36
C PRO A 92 6.52 -10.93 -15.35
N THR A 93 6.98 -11.77 -16.28
CA THR A 93 6.60 -13.19 -16.38
C THR A 93 7.84 -14.02 -16.67
N PRO A 94 8.82 -14.07 -15.77
CA PRO A 94 10.04 -14.81 -16.00
C PRO A 94 9.74 -16.29 -16.19
N TYR A 95 10.49 -16.96 -17.08
CA TYR A 95 10.37 -18.38 -17.33
C TYR A 95 11.72 -19.07 -17.24
N LYS A 96 11.71 -20.33 -16.82
CA LYS A 96 12.90 -21.15 -16.74
C LYS A 96 13.25 -21.71 -18.11
N LYS A 97 14.50 -21.57 -18.52
CA LYS A 97 15.06 -22.15 -19.75
C LYS A 97 16.31 -22.93 -19.41
N LYS A 98 16.39 -24.15 -19.88
CA LYS A 98 17.64 -24.92 -19.80
C LYS A 98 18.62 -24.36 -20.82
N MET A 99 19.77 -23.96 -20.35
CA MET A 99 20.88 -23.46 -21.17
C MET A 99 22.14 -24.23 -20.83
N GLU A 100 22.94 -24.49 -21.85
CA GLU A 100 24.29 -25.00 -21.66
C GLU A 100 25.19 -23.83 -21.27
N VAL A 101 25.75 -23.91 -20.08
CA VAL A 101 26.69 -22.93 -19.54
C VAL A 101 28.04 -23.59 -19.29
N ASP A 102 29.08 -22.80 -19.25
CA ASP A 102 30.42 -23.32 -18.89
C ASP A 102 30.38 -23.83 -17.46
N LYS A 103 30.85 -25.06 -17.25
CA LYS A 103 30.96 -25.65 -15.93
C LYS A 103 32.08 -24.99 -15.17
N THR A 104 31.77 -24.46 -13.99
CA THR A 104 32.77 -23.82 -13.12
C THR A 104 33.04 -24.66 -11.88
N ASP A 105 34.31 -24.63 -11.43
CA ASP A 105 34.68 -25.22 -10.15
C ASP A 105 34.00 -24.44 -9.00
N PRO A 106 33.26 -25.12 -8.09
CA PRO A 106 32.50 -24.45 -7.04
C PRO A 106 33.36 -23.76 -5.96
N ILE A 107 34.68 -24.06 -5.92
CA ILE A 107 35.59 -23.52 -4.90
C ILE A 107 36.40 -22.36 -5.51
N THR A 108 36.94 -22.55 -6.74
CA THR A 108 37.82 -21.54 -7.36
C THR A 108 37.08 -20.61 -8.29
N GLY A 109 35.87 -20.95 -8.74
CA GLY A 109 35.11 -20.18 -9.74
C GLY A 109 35.67 -20.28 -11.18
N GLU A 110 36.73 -21.06 -11.39
CA GLU A 110 37.37 -21.22 -12.72
C GLU A 110 36.59 -22.17 -13.62
N ILE A 111 36.65 -21.91 -14.94
CA ILE A 111 35.95 -22.75 -15.93
C ILE A 111 36.72 -24.09 -16.06
N ILE A 112 36.00 -25.18 -15.83
CA ILE A 112 36.52 -26.54 -16.00
C ILE A 112 36.70 -26.81 -17.51
N LYS A 113 37.89 -27.21 -17.90
CA LYS A 113 38.21 -27.56 -19.30
C LYS A 113 38.23 -29.06 -19.51
N ASN A 114 37.75 -29.49 -20.67
CA ASN A 114 37.88 -30.86 -21.15
C ASN A 114 39.32 -31.17 -21.53
N PRO A 115 39.70 -32.45 -21.69
CA PRO A 115 41.05 -32.83 -22.12
C PRO A 115 41.51 -32.27 -23.50
N ASP A 116 40.55 -31.87 -24.34
CA ASP A 116 40.76 -31.24 -25.65
C ASP A 116 40.95 -29.72 -25.57
N GLY A 117 40.90 -29.13 -24.36
CA GLY A 117 41.07 -27.70 -24.12
C GLY A 117 39.77 -26.90 -24.23
N THR A 118 38.64 -27.49 -24.63
CA THR A 118 37.34 -26.85 -24.68
C THR A 118 36.73 -26.72 -23.28
N SER A 119 35.82 -25.73 -23.06
CA SER A 119 35.10 -25.60 -21.80
C SER A 119 34.12 -26.76 -21.61
N ALA A 120 34.17 -27.45 -20.47
CA ALA A 120 33.17 -28.40 -20.11
C ALA A 120 31.78 -27.68 -19.94
N LYS A 121 30.74 -28.26 -20.49
CA LYS A 121 29.40 -27.69 -20.45
C LYS A 121 28.54 -28.41 -19.42
N GLU A 122 27.69 -27.67 -18.74
CA GLU A 122 26.61 -28.23 -17.92
C GLU A 122 25.27 -27.60 -18.29
N SER A 123 24.19 -28.40 -18.20
CA SER A 123 22.83 -27.88 -18.42
C SER A 123 22.29 -27.27 -17.12
N LYS A 124 22.14 -25.95 -17.11
CA LYS A 124 21.63 -25.20 -15.96
C LYS A 124 20.29 -24.56 -16.29
N GLU A 125 19.34 -24.61 -15.35
CA GLU A 125 18.11 -23.85 -15.47
C GLU A 125 18.40 -22.39 -15.16
N VAL A 126 18.27 -21.53 -16.18
CA VAL A 126 18.42 -20.08 -16.06
C VAL A 126 17.04 -19.43 -16.12
N LEU A 127 16.79 -18.50 -15.22
CA LEU A 127 15.57 -17.72 -15.23
C LEU A 127 15.69 -16.61 -16.28
N MET A 128 14.92 -16.74 -17.36
CA MET A 128 14.90 -15.76 -18.46
C MET A 128 13.86 -14.68 -18.19
N PRO A 129 14.23 -13.39 -18.26
CA PRO A 129 13.26 -12.32 -18.11
C PRO A 129 12.29 -12.31 -19.28
N ALA A 130 11.01 -12.18 -18.98
CA ALA A 130 9.97 -11.96 -19.98
C ALA A 130 8.90 -11.05 -19.39
N PHE A 131 8.12 -10.42 -20.26
CA PHE A 131 7.05 -9.51 -19.89
C PHE A 131 5.78 -9.86 -20.64
N LYS A 132 4.65 -9.54 -20.04
CA LYS A 132 3.34 -9.55 -20.70
C LYS A 132 2.63 -8.23 -20.45
N VAL A 133 1.78 -7.84 -21.43
CA VAL A 133 0.89 -6.69 -21.24
C VAL A 133 -0.29 -7.11 -20.36
N VAL A 134 -0.54 -6.36 -19.30
CA VAL A 134 -1.68 -6.52 -18.40
C VAL A 134 -2.45 -5.21 -18.30
N ASN A 135 -3.75 -5.31 -17.99
CA ASN A 135 -4.59 -4.15 -17.73
C ASN A 135 -4.70 -3.91 -16.22
N VAL A 136 -4.47 -2.66 -15.83
CA VAL A 136 -4.80 -2.14 -14.51
C VAL A 136 -5.83 -1.03 -14.65
N PHE A 137 -6.51 -0.70 -13.58
CA PHE A 137 -7.58 0.31 -13.55
C PHE A 137 -7.29 1.26 -12.40
N ASP A 138 -7.50 2.55 -12.63
CA ASP A 138 -7.41 3.56 -11.59
C ASP A 138 -8.62 3.50 -10.64
N VAL A 139 -8.47 3.97 -9.42
CA VAL A 139 -9.55 4.02 -8.42
C VAL A 139 -10.78 4.77 -8.94
N SER A 140 -10.60 5.83 -9.74
CA SER A 140 -11.70 6.58 -10.36
C SER A 140 -12.54 5.76 -11.35
N GLN A 141 -12.01 4.64 -11.83
CA GLN A 141 -12.69 3.69 -12.72
C GLN A 141 -13.40 2.57 -11.93
N THR A 142 -13.52 2.71 -10.61
CA THR A 142 -14.08 1.66 -9.75
C THR A 142 -15.15 2.20 -8.81
N ASP A 143 -16.14 1.36 -8.49
CA ASP A 143 -17.15 1.61 -7.45
C ASP A 143 -16.98 0.63 -6.29
N GLY A 144 -17.37 1.04 -5.08
CA GLY A 144 -17.33 0.17 -3.90
C GLY A 144 -16.98 0.91 -2.62
N LYS A 145 -16.46 0.18 -1.63
CA LYS A 145 -16.10 0.73 -0.32
C LYS A 145 -15.06 1.86 -0.45
N PRO A 146 -15.11 2.87 0.43
CA PRO A 146 -14.02 3.83 0.55
C PRO A 146 -12.69 3.11 0.75
N LEU A 147 -11.63 3.63 0.16
CA LEU A 147 -10.29 3.10 0.42
C LEU A 147 -9.86 3.49 1.83
N PRO A 148 -9.10 2.63 2.52
CA PRO A 148 -8.39 3.06 3.72
C PRO A 148 -7.56 4.29 3.35
N THR A 149 -7.67 5.34 4.14
CA THR A 149 -6.78 6.48 4.00
C THR A 149 -5.39 6.00 4.39
N ILE A 150 -4.52 5.80 3.41
CA ILE A 150 -3.10 5.67 3.69
C ILE A 150 -2.74 7.04 4.24
N GLY A 151 -2.38 7.08 5.52
CA GLY A 151 -2.13 8.33 6.24
C GLY A 151 -0.84 9.04 5.78
N ILE A 152 -0.77 9.36 4.51
CA ILE A 152 0.10 10.42 4.03
C ILE A 152 -0.61 11.68 4.50
N ASN A 153 -0.18 12.21 5.65
CA ASN A 153 -0.62 13.50 6.11
C ASN A 153 -0.14 14.51 5.07
N GLU A 154 -1.05 14.99 4.23
CA GLU A 154 -0.81 16.25 3.53
C GLU A 154 -0.35 17.23 4.61
N LEU A 155 0.81 17.85 4.40
CA LEU A 155 1.33 18.86 5.31
C LEU A 155 0.40 20.07 5.25
N THR A 156 -0.62 20.05 6.10
CA THR A 156 -1.71 21.05 6.13
C THR A 156 -1.30 22.39 6.75
N GLY A 157 0.02 22.64 6.91
CA GLY A 157 0.55 23.92 7.38
C GLY A 157 0.61 24.06 8.89
N ASP A 158 0.45 23.00 9.66
CA ASP A 158 0.71 22.98 11.10
C ASP A 158 2.22 23.03 11.38
N VAL A 159 2.63 23.91 12.29
CA VAL A 159 4.05 24.10 12.67
C VAL A 159 4.66 22.79 13.20
N ALA A 160 3.91 22.04 14.01
CA ALA A 160 4.40 20.78 14.56
C ALA A 160 4.63 19.71 13.47
N GLN A 161 3.77 19.65 12.47
CA GLN A 161 3.95 18.75 11.31
C GLN A 161 5.18 19.14 10.47
N TYR A 162 5.43 20.44 10.30
CA TYR A 162 6.62 20.90 9.62
C TYR A 162 7.90 20.52 10.35
N GLU A 163 7.96 20.73 11.66
CA GLU A 163 9.14 20.39 12.47
C GLU A 163 9.43 18.89 12.43
N MET A 164 8.42 18.06 12.59
CA MET A 164 8.53 16.60 12.49
C MET A 164 9.02 16.16 11.10
N PHE A 165 8.46 16.73 10.05
CA PHE A 165 8.86 16.44 8.68
C PHE A 165 10.31 16.85 8.41
N PHE A 166 10.71 18.04 8.89
CA PHE A 166 12.07 18.52 8.70
C PHE A 166 13.09 17.70 9.50
N GLU A 167 12.73 17.21 10.69
CA GLU A 167 13.55 16.24 11.42
C GLU A 167 13.65 14.90 10.70
N ALA A 168 12.58 14.42 10.07
CA ALA A 168 12.63 13.24 9.22
C ALA A 168 13.59 13.43 8.02
N LEU A 169 13.54 14.60 7.36
CA LEU A 169 14.48 14.97 6.31
C LEU A 169 15.95 14.96 6.79
N LYS A 170 16.22 15.52 7.97
CA LYS A 170 17.58 15.51 8.55
C LYS A 170 18.06 14.09 8.82
N LYS A 171 17.19 13.22 9.33
CA LYS A 171 17.52 11.82 9.61
C LYS A 171 17.75 11.01 8.33
N ALA A 172 16.99 11.29 7.27
CA ALA A 172 17.15 10.66 5.94
C ALA A 172 18.38 11.17 5.19
N CYS A 173 18.90 12.34 5.56
CA CYS A 173 20.06 12.91 4.91
C CYS A 173 21.36 12.32 5.49
N PRO A 174 22.27 11.76 4.64
CA PRO A 174 23.52 11.17 5.13
C PRO A 174 24.56 12.21 5.59
N VAL A 175 24.28 13.50 5.39
CA VAL A 175 25.17 14.60 5.76
C VAL A 175 24.40 15.63 6.62
N PRO A 176 25.07 16.39 7.48
CA PRO A 176 24.40 17.41 8.31
C PRO A 176 23.75 18.50 7.44
N ILE A 177 22.53 18.87 7.84
CA ILE A 177 21.81 20.03 7.29
C ILE A 177 21.83 21.15 8.35
N GLY A 178 22.37 22.30 7.99
CA GLY A 178 22.44 23.49 8.83
C GLY A 178 21.83 24.73 8.18
N PHE A 179 21.51 25.72 9.00
CA PHE A 179 21.02 27.03 8.55
C PHE A 179 22.13 28.06 8.70
N GLU A 180 22.26 28.93 7.70
CA GLU A 180 23.20 30.03 7.75
C GLU A 180 22.77 31.18 6.84
N GLN A 181 23.37 32.37 7.04
CA GLN A 181 23.19 33.49 6.09
C GLN A 181 24.05 33.24 4.86
N ILE A 182 23.40 33.17 3.69
CA ILE A 182 24.07 32.89 2.42
C ILE A 182 24.09 34.14 1.56
N ASP A 183 25.28 34.64 1.28
CA ASP A 183 25.46 35.79 0.40
C ASP A 183 25.19 35.44 -1.08
N GLY A 184 24.77 36.42 -1.87
CA GLY A 184 24.61 36.25 -3.32
C GLY A 184 23.27 35.70 -3.80
N GLY A 185 22.28 35.51 -2.88
CA GLY A 185 20.91 35.17 -3.23
C GLY A 185 20.66 33.68 -3.48
N ALA A 186 21.65 32.80 -3.24
CA ALA A 186 21.45 31.34 -3.23
C ALA A 186 20.59 30.95 -2.02
N LYS A 187 19.69 29.99 -2.21
CA LYS A 187 18.78 29.52 -1.18
C LYS A 187 19.37 28.38 -0.34
N GLY A 188 20.36 27.70 -0.89
CA GLY A 188 21.09 26.62 -0.26
C GLY A 188 22.25 26.17 -1.15
N TYR A 189 23.08 25.29 -0.60
CA TYR A 189 24.13 24.60 -1.35
C TYR A 189 24.62 23.36 -0.62
N PHE A 190 25.06 22.37 -1.38
CA PHE A 190 25.82 21.25 -0.88
C PHE A 190 27.30 21.55 -0.91
N HIS A 191 27.96 21.58 0.23
CA HIS A 191 29.40 21.83 0.36
C HIS A 191 30.18 20.52 0.27
N THR A 192 30.78 20.24 -0.89
CA THR A 192 31.41 18.95 -1.19
C THR A 192 32.64 18.64 -0.32
N VAL A 193 33.39 19.64 0.14
CA VAL A 193 34.59 19.47 0.96
C VAL A 193 34.25 19.23 2.42
N GLU A 194 33.34 20.04 2.97
CA GLU A 194 32.86 19.91 4.37
C GLU A 194 31.82 18.81 4.51
N ASN A 195 31.31 18.29 3.42
CA ASN A 195 30.28 17.25 3.33
C ASN A 195 29.04 17.59 4.17
N ARG A 196 28.50 18.78 3.96
CA ARG A 196 27.32 19.32 4.63
C ARG A 196 26.40 20.08 3.66
N ILE A 197 25.15 20.21 4.04
CA ILE A 197 24.17 21.06 3.36
C ILE A 197 23.94 22.32 4.18
N ALA A 198 23.97 23.48 3.52
CA ALA A 198 23.62 24.75 4.08
C ALA A 198 22.33 25.28 3.45
N ILE A 199 21.42 25.80 4.28
CA ILE A 199 20.13 26.36 3.88
C ILE A 199 20.07 27.81 4.38
N GLN A 200 19.59 28.72 3.52
CA GLN A 200 19.40 30.11 3.86
C GLN A 200 18.39 30.26 5.02
N GLU A 201 18.78 30.99 6.06
CA GLU A 201 17.90 31.34 7.17
C GLU A 201 16.73 32.23 6.75
N GLY A 202 15.59 32.14 7.44
CA GLY A 202 14.44 33.05 7.29
C GLY A 202 13.57 32.78 6.07
N MET A 203 13.75 31.68 5.34
CA MET A 203 12.84 31.28 4.25
C MET A 203 11.52 30.74 4.78
N SER A 204 10.50 30.72 3.94
CA SER A 204 9.25 30.00 4.26
C SER A 204 9.48 28.49 4.42
N GLN A 205 8.62 27.83 5.19
CA GLN A 205 8.69 26.38 5.42
C GLN A 205 8.74 25.59 4.11
N VAL A 206 7.85 25.91 3.15
CA VAL A 206 7.81 25.28 1.82
C VAL A 206 9.13 25.46 1.08
N GLN A 207 9.68 26.67 1.07
CA GLN A 207 10.95 26.96 0.39
C GLN A 207 12.13 26.24 1.08
N THR A 208 12.12 26.15 2.40
CA THR A 208 13.15 25.44 3.19
C THR A 208 13.14 23.95 2.85
N ILE A 209 11.97 23.30 2.86
CA ILE A 209 11.84 21.89 2.49
C ILE A 209 12.29 21.65 1.05
N LYS A 210 11.79 22.46 0.11
CA LYS A 210 12.18 22.38 -1.30
C LYS A 210 13.69 22.45 -1.49
N THR A 211 14.32 23.44 -0.84
CA THR A 211 15.77 23.63 -0.91
C THR A 211 16.52 22.47 -0.29
N ALA A 212 16.09 21.99 0.88
CA ALA A 212 16.70 20.83 1.53
C ALA A 212 16.71 19.59 0.61
N ILE A 213 15.57 19.25 0.02
CA ILE A 213 15.45 18.09 -0.88
C ILE A 213 16.30 18.28 -2.15
N HIS A 214 16.36 19.49 -2.67
CA HIS A 214 17.20 19.84 -3.83
C HIS A 214 18.69 19.60 -3.52
N GLU A 215 19.18 20.12 -2.40
CA GLU A 215 20.58 19.94 -1.99
C GLU A 215 20.91 18.50 -1.59
N MET A 216 19.96 17.79 -0.96
CA MET A 216 20.09 16.34 -0.71
C MET A 216 20.22 15.56 -2.03
N THR A 217 19.54 15.99 -3.09
CA THR A 217 19.68 15.37 -4.42
C THR A 217 21.06 15.63 -5.01
N HIS A 218 21.59 16.84 -4.86
CA HIS A 218 22.98 17.13 -5.28
C HIS A 218 23.98 16.28 -4.49
N GLN A 219 23.79 16.10 -3.20
CA GLN A 219 24.60 15.22 -2.38
C GLN A 219 24.53 13.77 -2.87
N LYS A 220 23.32 13.25 -3.10
CA LYS A 220 23.09 11.83 -3.45
C LYS A 220 23.56 11.49 -4.89
N LEU A 221 23.36 12.40 -5.85
CA LEU A 221 23.64 12.15 -7.28
C LEU A 221 24.93 12.77 -7.79
N HIS A 222 25.38 13.86 -7.20
CA HIS A 222 26.40 14.72 -7.78
C HIS A 222 27.61 14.93 -6.87
N SER A 223 27.64 14.28 -5.68
CA SER A 223 28.84 14.26 -4.83
C SER A 223 29.95 13.53 -5.57
N ILE A 224 31.14 14.11 -5.50
CA ILE A 224 32.35 13.49 -6.06
C ILE A 224 33.02 12.75 -4.91
N ASP A 225 33.10 11.43 -5.00
CA ASP A 225 33.98 10.67 -4.12
C ASP A 225 35.41 10.98 -4.48
N PRO A 226 36.17 11.67 -3.62
CA PRO A 226 37.56 12.04 -3.90
C PRO A 226 38.48 10.82 -4.02
N THR A 227 38.01 9.64 -3.57
CA THR A 227 38.76 8.38 -3.62
C THR A 227 38.41 7.52 -4.84
N ALA A 228 37.26 7.79 -5.48
CA ALA A 228 36.86 7.08 -6.68
C ALA A 228 37.73 7.49 -7.88
N LYS A 229 38.33 6.52 -8.56
CA LYS A 229 39.00 6.75 -9.83
C LYS A 229 37.91 7.11 -10.85
N SER A 230 37.85 8.39 -11.25
CA SER A 230 37.00 8.81 -12.36
C SER A 230 37.37 8.03 -13.62
N ASP A 231 36.40 7.33 -14.21
CA ASP A 231 36.57 6.74 -15.53
C ASP A 231 36.70 7.88 -16.57
N PRO A 232 37.81 8.00 -17.28
CA PRO A 232 37.95 9.03 -18.28
C PRO A 232 36.92 8.95 -19.42
N ALA A 233 36.25 7.79 -19.55
CA ALA A 233 35.22 7.56 -20.57
C ALA A 233 33.83 8.00 -20.14
N GLU A 234 33.60 8.29 -18.85
CA GLU A 234 32.29 8.83 -18.41
C GLU A 234 32.14 10.30 -18.85
N PRO A 235 31.06 10.63 -19.58
CA PRO A 235 30.79 12.01 -19.96
C PRO A 235 30.55 12.85 -18.72
N LYS A 236 31.33 13.92 -18.51
CA LYS A 236 31.13 14.85 -17.41
C LYS A 236 29.76 15.51 -17.55
N LEU A 237 28.89 15.29 -16.58
CA LEU A 237 27.58 15.92 -16.50
C LEU A 237 27.73 17.45 -16.49
N THR A 238 27.02 18.14 -17.36
CA THR A 238 26.98 19.61 -17.36
C THR A 238 26.22 20.10 -16.11
N ARG A 239 26.48 21.33 -15.69
CA ARG A 239 25.74 21.97 -14.58
C ARG A 239 24.24 21.91 -14.84
N ASN A 240 23.81 22.25 -16.05
CA ASN A 240 22.39 22.22 -16.42
C ASN A 240 21.76 20.81 -16.26
N HIS A 241 22.51 19.76 -16.57
CA HIS A 241 22.06 18.39 -16.38
C HIS A 241 21.81 18.07 -14.89
N LYS A 242 22.75 18.47 -14.03
CA LYS A 242 22.63 18.30 -12.57
C LYS A 242 21.44 19.05 -11.99
N GLU A 243 21.19 20.27 -12.45
CA GLU A 243 20.05 21.07 -12.02
C GLU A 243 18.70 20.44 -12.45
N VAL A 244 18.62 19.91 -13.69
CA VAL A 244 17.40 19.21 -14.15
C VAL A 244 17.10 17.98 -13.27
N GLU A 245 18.12 17.18 -12.96
CA GLU A 245 17.95 16.02 -12.08
C GLU A 245 17.52 16.47 -10.67
N ALA A 246 18.20 17.44 -10.07
CA ALA A 246 17.92 17.90 -8.72
C ALA A 246 16.51 18.55 -8.59
N GLU A 247 16.14 19.42 -9.51
CA GLU A 247 14.80 20.05 -9.53
C GLU A 247 13.70 19.01 -9.77
N SER A 248 13.92 18.02 -10.64
CA SER A 248 12.93 16.99 -10.93
C SER A 248 12.69 16.08 -9.72
N VAL A 249 13.74 15.67 -9.02
CA VAL A 249 13.61 14.88 -7.78
C VAL A 249 12.91 15.73 -6.71
N ALA A 250 13.35 16.95 -6.46
CA ALA A 250 12.76 17.83 -5.46
C ALA A 250 11.27 18.09 -5.73
N PHE A 251 10.89 18.32 -6.98
CA PHE A 251 9.48 18.46 -7.36
C PHE A 251 8.70 17.18 -7.07
N THR A 252 9.22 16.00 -7.48
CA THR A 252 8.54 14.72 -7.30
C THR A 252 8.32 14.40 -5.82
N VAL A 253 9.33 14.59 -4.98
CA VAL A 253 9.24 14.35 -3.53
C VAL A 253 8.27 15.34 -2.87
N CYS A 254 8.36 16.65 -3.19
CA CYS A 254 7.40 17.64 -2.69
C CYS A 254 5.96 17.30 -3.07
N GLN A 255 5.71 16.91 -4.34
CA GLN A 255 4.37 16.53 -4.79
C GLN A 255 3.84 15.26 -4.09
N TYR A 256 4.71 14.32 -3.73
CA TYR A 256 4.32 13.13 -2.95
C TYR A 256 3.75 13.53 -1.58
N TYR A 257 4.37 14.48 -0.90
CA TYR A 257 3.93 15.00 0.41
C TYR A 257 2.87 16.11 0.33
N GLY A 258 2.28 16.35 -0.85
CA GLY A 258 1.26 17.39 -1.02
C GLY A 258 1.78 18.81 -0.88
N ILE A 259 3.10 19.02 -0.91
CA ILE A 259 3.72 20.34 -0.82
C ILE A 259 3.61 21.04 -2.16
N ASP A 260 2.75 22.05 -2.24
CA ASP A 260 2.63 22.88 -3.44
C ASP A 260 3.83 23.83 -3.55
N THR A 261 4.65 23.55 -4.53
CA THR A 261 5.85 24.35 -4.81
C THR A 261 5.63 25.41 -5.90
N GLY A 262 4.37 25.66 -6.28
CA GLY A 262 3.80 26.75 -7.12
C GLY A 262 4.53 27.13 -8.41
N ASP A 263 5.82 27.39 -8.36
CA ASP A 263 6.58 28.06 -9.43
C ASP A 263 7.72 27.22 -10.04
N TYR A 264 7.52 25.89 -10.16
CA TYR A 264 8.48 25.11 -10.95
C TYR A 264 8.27 25.36 -12.44
N SER A 265 9.19 26.11 -13.02
CA SER A 265 9.28 26.24 -14.47
C SER A 265 10.29 25.26 -15.03
N PHE A 266 9.81 24.24 -15.70
CA PHE A 266 10.65 23.31 -16.46
C PHE A 266 10.94 23.79 -17.90
N ALA A 267 10.85 25.10 -18.13
CA ALA A 267 11.06 25.70 -19.45
C ALA A 267 12.42 25.35 -20.07
N TYR A 268 13.43 25.09 -19.24
CA TYR A 268 14.78 24.71 -19.68
C TYR A 268 14.93 23.23 -20.05
N VAL A 269 13.95 22.39 -19.73
CA VAL A 269 14.00 20.93 -19.97
C VAL A 269 14.02 20.63 -21.47
N ALA A 270 13.27 21.38 -22.26
CA ALA A 270 13.27 21.23 -23.71
C ALA A 270 14.67 21.50 -24.29
N GLY A 271 15.37 22.55 -23.80
CA GLY A 271 16.76 22.83 -24.20
C GLY A 271 17.74 21.78 -23.71
N TRP A 272 17.53 21.23 -22.53
CA TRP A 272 18.35 20.16 -21.97
C TRP A 272 18.23 18.83 -22.74
N SER A 273 17.04 18.49 -23.19
CA SER A 273 16.78 17.26 -23.95
C SER A 273 17.19 17.34 -25.42
N HIS A 274 17.40 18.58 -25.93
CA HIS A 274 17.74 18.81 -27.35
C HIS A 274 19.05 18.11 -27.74
N GLY A 275 18.99 17.30 -28.78
CA GLY A 275 20.16 16.58 -29.31
C GLY A 275 20.55 15.31 -28.53
N LYS A 276 19.80 14.95 -27.48
CA LYS A 276 20.02 13.70 -26.75
C LYS A 276 19.26 12.55 -27.37
N GLU A 277 19.87 11.37 -27.32
CA GLU A 277 19.24 10.16 -27.78
C GLU A 277 18.31 9.54 -26.72
N THR A 278 17.31 8.77 -27.16
CA THR A 278 16.33 8.12 -26.27
C THR A 278 16.95 7.30 -25.14
N PRO A 279 18.04 6.53 -25.32
CA PRO A 279 18.67 5.80 -24.22
C PRO A 279 19.24 6.71 -23.13
N GLU A 280 19.84 7.85 -23.48
CA GLU A 280 20.39 8.83 -22.54
C GLU A 280 19.26 9.48 -21.72
N LEU A 281 18.17 9.87 -22.40
CA LEU A 281 16.99 10.43 -21.75
C LEU A 281 16.32 9.43 -20.79
N LYS A 282 16.22 8.16 -21.19
CA LYS A 282 15.73 7.07 -20.32
C LYS A 282 16.60 6.90 -19.07
N ALA A 283 17.91 6.94 -19.23
CA ALA A 283 18.85 6.80 -18.12
C ALA A 283 18.67 7.92 -17.08
N SER A 284 18.53 9.17 -17.52
CA SER A 284 18.24 10.31 -16.63
C SER A 284 16.88 10.18 -15.94
N LEU A 285 15.83 9.82 -16.68
CA LEU A 285 14.49 9.62 -16.09
C LEU A 285 14.49 8.49 -15.06
N ASP A 286 15.19 7.38 -15.31
CA ASP A 286 15.30 6.28 -14.35
C ASP A 286 16.10 6.68 -13.10
N LYS A 287 17.14 7.51 -13.27
CA LYS A 287 17.91 8.07 -12.17
C LYS A 287 17.03 8.98 -11.30
N ILE A 288 16.29 9.92 -11.90
CA ILE A 288 15.34 10.79 -11.20
C ILE A 288 14.31 9.94 -10.41
N ARG A 289 13.72 8.94 -11.07
CA ARG A 289 12.75 8.05 -10.47
C ARG A 289 13.31 7.30 -9.25
N LYS A 290 14.46 6.64 -9.42
CA LYS A 290 15.09 5.86 -8.34
C LYS A 290 15.42 6.74 -7.16
N THR A 291 16.03 7.89 -7.40
CA THR A 291 16.42 8.82 -6.35
C THR A 291 15.20 9.37 -5.60
N ALA A 292 14.13 9.74 -6.32
CA ALA A 292 12.90 10.19 -5.68
C ALA A 292 12.27 9.07 -4.85
N SER A 293 12.19 7.84 -5.37
CA SER A 293 11.65 6.68 -4.66
C SER A 293 12.46 6.34 -3.40
N GLU A 294 13.78 6.32 -3.49
CA GLU A 294 14.66 6.09 -2.34
C GLU A 294 14.50 7.17 -1.27
N MET A 295 14.49 8.45 -1.66
CA MET A 295 14.32 9.56 -0.71
C MET A 295 12.94 9.52 -0.05
N ILE A 296 11.88 9.24 -0.79
CA ILE A 296 10.53 9.08 -0.23
C ILE A 296 10.53 7.94 0.80
N THR A 297 11.10 6.78 0.46
CA THR A 297 11.16 5.63 1.38
C THR A 297 11.93 5.97 2.66
N GLU A 298 13.12 6.57 2.52
CA GLU A 298 13.96 6.97 3.66
C GLU A 298 13.25 8.01 4.56
N ILE A 299 12.59 9.00 3.97
CA ILE A 299 11.82 10.02 4.71
C ILE A 299 10.60 9.39 5.39
N ASP A 300 9.83 8.53 4.70
CA ASP A 300 8.65 7.87 5.26
C ASP A 300 8.99 6.97 6.45
N GLU A 301 10.09 6.24 6.38
CA GLU A 301 10.57 5.42 7.50
C GLU A 301 10.83 6.28 8.75
N HIS A 302 11.56 7.39 8.59
CA HIS A 302 11.86 8.30 9.71
C HIS A 302 10.64 9.07 10.18
N LEU A 303 9.80 9.53 9.26
CA LEU A 303 8.56 10.24 9.59
C LEU A 303 7.60 9.35 10.38
N THR A 304 7.43 8.10 9.93
CA THR A 304 6.60 7.10 10.63
C THR A 304 7.12 6.85 12.04
N ALA A 305 8.45 6.69 12.21
CA ALA A 305 9.06 6.50 13.51
C ALA A 305 8.84 7.70 14.45
N LEU A 306 9.02 8.92 13.94
CA LEU A 306 8.79 10.16 14.70
C LEU A 306 7.31 10.37 15.06
N GLN A 307 6.39 10.08 14.14
CA GLN A 307 4.94 10.14 14.39
C GLN A 307 4.54 9.16 15.48
N LYS A 308 5.10 7.96 15.44
CA LYS A 308 4.87 6.93 16.44
C LYS A 308 5.37 7.37 17.82
N GLU A 309 6.60 7.89 17.89
CA GLU A 309 7.18 8.43 19.13
C GLU A 309 6.34 9.59 19.68
N TYR A 310 5.93 10.53 18.81
CA TYR A 310 5.08 11.65 19.20
C TYR A 310 3.71 11.17 19.73
N THR A 311 3.08 10.22 19.05
CA THR A 311 1.77 9.69 19.48
C THR A 311 1.89 9.00 20.82
N TRP A 312 2.95 8.22 21.06
CA TRP A 312 3.19 7.62 22.39
C TRP A 312 3.40 8.66 23.49
N ALA A 313 4.07 9.77 23.19
CA ALA A 313 4.27 10.85 24.15
C ALA A 313 2.98 11.67 24.45
N HIS A 314 1.96 11.56 23.60
CA HIS A 314 0.71 12.30 23.70
C HIS A 314 -0.50 11.38 23.52
N LEU A 315 -0.44 10.18 24.07
CA LEU A 315 -1.43 9.12 23.86
C LEU A 315 -2.81 9.54 24.40
N THR A 316 -3.82 9.35 23.55
CA THR A 316 -5.22 9.61 23.88
C THR A 316 -6.05 8.34 23.87
N ALA A 317 -7.22 8.34 24.49
CA ALA A 317 -8.17 7.23 24.44
C ALA A 317 -8.57 6.86 22.99
N GLY A 318 -8.58 7.84 22.07
CA GLY A 318 -8.90 7.64 20.66
C GLY A 318 -7.81 6.90 19.85
N ASP A 319 -6.61 6.78 20.38
CA ASP A 319 -5.50 6.07 19.73
C ASP A 319 -5.54 4.56 20.01
N VAL A 320 -6.34 4.12 20.99
CA VAL A 320 -6.58 2.72 21.30
C VAL A 320 -7.71 2.19 20.40
N LYS A 321 -7.38 1.29 19.49
CA LYS A 321 -8.28 0.76 18.45
C LYS A 321 -8.43 -0.75 18.55
N ASN A 322 -9.46 -1.28 17.89
CA ASN A 322 -9.68 -2.73 17.76
C ASN A 322 -9.69 -3.44 19.11
N ILE A 323 -10.37 -2.84 20.11
CA ILE A 323 -10.41 -3.33 21.50
C ILE A 323 -11.32 -4.56 21.56
N GLU A 324 -10.76 -5.69 21.98
CA GLU A 324 -11.49 -6.94 22.22
C GLU A 324 -11.14 -7.46 23.61
N CYS A 325 -12.13 -7.78 24.43
CA CYS A 325 -11.89 -8.43 25.72
C CYS A 325 -11.56 -9.91 25.47
N THR A 326 -10.41 -10.34 25.99
CA THR A 326 -9.90 -11.71 25.83
C THR A 326 -10.02 -12.54 27.11
N GLY A 327 -10.29 -11.90 28.24
CA GLY A 327 -10.46 -12.57 29.51
C GLY A 327 -10.93 -11.66 30.64
N SER A 328 -11.54 -12.26 31.65
CA SER A 328 -11.97 -11.56 32.88
C SER A 328 -11.76 -12.49 34.06
N GLU A 329 -11.13 -12.00 35.10
CA GLU A 329 -10.88 -12.72 36.34
C GLU A 329 -11.38 -11.91 37.54
N TYR A 330 -12.19 -12.53 38.39
CA TYR A 330 -12.65 -11.92 39.62
C TYR A 330 -11.90 -12.50 40.82
N MET A 331 -11.28 -11.64 41.60
CA MET A 331 -10.51 -11.99 42.79
C MET A 331 -11.32 -11.68 44.10
N PRO A 332 -12.07 -12.62 44.63
CA PRO A 332 -13.03 -12.36 45.71
C PRO A 332 -12.38 -11.87 46.98
N TYR A 333 -11.14 -12.28 47.29
CA TYR A 333 -10.44 -11.87 48.50
C TYR A 333 -9.95 -10.41 48.47
N SER A 334 -9.62 -9.88 47.28
CA SER A 334 -9.19 -8.49 47.11
C SER A 334 -10.31 -7.57 46.68
N ARG A 335 -11.51 -8.09 46.39
CA ARG A 335 -12.62 -7.35 45.74
C ARG A 335 -12.20 -6.64 44.48
N MET A 336 -11.39 -7.30 43.68
CA MET A 336 -10.86 -6.79 42.42
C MET A 336 -11.40 -7.63 41.25
N ALA A 337 -11.64 -6.97 40.13
CA ALA A 337 -11.86 -7.63 38.84
C ALA A 337 -10.74 -7.18 37.89
N GLU A 338 -10.08 -8.13 37.26
CA GLU A 338 -9.08 -7.86 36.21
C GLU A 338 -9.65 -8.32 34.86
N HIS A 339 -9.65 -7.41 33.90
CA HIS A 339 -10.07 -7.67 32.53
C HIS A 339 -8.87 -7.51 31.61
N THR A 340 -8.68 -8.46 30.72
CA THR A 340 -7.58 -8.45 29.73
C THR A 340 -8.15 -8.16 28.34
N PHE A 341 -7.50 -7.27 27.62
CA PHE A 341 -7.91 -6.87 26.27
C PHE A 341 -6.76 -6.99 25.30
N SER A 342 -7.04 -7.47 24.08
CA SER A 342 -6.21 -7.21 22.93
C SER A 342 -6.68 -5.91 22.27
N CYS A 343 -5.74 -5.07 21.91
CA CYS A 343 -6.02 -3.82 21.19
C CYS A 343 -4.84 -3.46 20.29
N GLU A 344 -4.99 -2.39 19.55
CA GLU A 344 -3.97 -1.83 18.68
C GLU A 344 -3.72 -0.36 19.07
N ILE A 345 -2.47 -0.01 19.37
CA ILE A 345 -2.04 1.35 19.66
C ILE A 345 -0.92 1.70 18.68
N VAL A 346 -1.13 2.75 17.89
CA VAL A 346 -0.17 3.21 16.86
C VAL A 346 0.29 2.08 15.92
N GLY A 347 -0.66 1.19 15.55
CA GLY A 347 -0.39 0.05 14.66
C GLY A 347 0.34 -1.13 15.32
N GLU A 348 0.62 -1.07 16.62
CA GLU A 348 1.21 -2.17 17.39
C GLU A 348 0.13 -2.92 18.16
N PRO A 349 0.14 -4.26 18.16
CA PRO A 349 -0.72 -5.06 19.02
C PRO A 349 -0.26 -4.90 20.47
N ILE A 350 -1.18 -4.50 21.35
CA ILE A 350 -0.92 -4.27 22.77
C ILE A 350 -1.93 -5.06 23.59
N VAL A 351 -1.49 -5.61 24.72
CA VAL A 351 -2.36 -6.23 25.72
C VAL A 351 -2.59 -5.24 26.85
N LEU A 352 -3.83 -4.76 27.00
CA LEU A 352 -4.24 -3.91 28.10
C LEU A 352 -4.89 -4.74 29.20
N LYS A 353 -4.63 -4.34 30.44
CA LYS A 353 -5.32 -4.86 31.62
C LYS A 353 -6.03 -3.72 32.35
N LEU A 354 -7.33 -3.87 32.56
CA LEU A 354 -8.12 -3.00 33.40
C LEU A 354 -8.37 -3.72 34.73
N THR A 355 -7.84 -3.18 35.79
CA THR A 355 -8.14 -3.65 37.16
C THR A 355 -9.15 -2.70 37.80
N VAL A 356 -10.30 -3.22 38.17
CA VAL A 356 -11.34 -2.49 38.92
C VAL A 356 -11.33 -3.00 40.35
N SER A 357 -11.19 -2.08 41.30
CA SER A 357 -11.18 -2.39 42.74
C SER A 357 -12.33 -1.67 43.43
N GLN A 358 -13.01 -2.38 44.35
CA GLN A 358 -14.03 -1.79 45.24
C GLN A 358 -13.35 -1.46 46.58
N HIS A 359 -13.30 -0.18 46.88
CA HIS A 359 -12.82 0.35 48.15
C HIS A 359 -13.99 0.89 48.98
N ASP A 360 -13.79 1.07 50.29
CA ASP A 360 -14.82 1.62 51.19
C ASP A 360 -15.25 3.06 50.83
N ASP A 361 -14.44 3.77 50.06
CA ASP A 361 -14.63 5.15 49.61
C ASP A 361 -15.06 5.26 48.14
N GLY A 362 -15.28 4.13 47.43
CA GLY A 362 -15.70 4.08 46.03
C GLY A 362 -14.98 3.05 45.18
N GLU A 363 -15.29 3.04 43.90
CA GLU A 363 -14.61 2.21 42.91
C GLU A 363 -13.39 2.95 42.37
N GLY A 364 -12.24 2.25 42.32
CA GLY A 364 -11.03 2.70 41.67
C GLY A 364 -10.67 1.81 40.46
N PHE A 365 -9.96 2.35 39.51
CA PHE A 365 -9.49 1.57 38.37
C PHE A 365 -8.02 1.87 38.06
N THR A 366 -7.35 0.91 37.45
CA THR A 366 -6.02 1.08 36.84
C THR A 366 -6.00 0.44 35.47
N ILE A 367 -5.32 1.07 34.51
CA ILE A 367 -5.10 0.56 33.15
C ILE A 367 -3.58 0.44 32.94
N HIS A 368 -3.11 -0.74 32.60
CA HIS A 368 -1.69 -0.98 32.37
C HIS A 368 -1.46 -1.97 31.21
N SER A 369 -0.24 -2.08 30.76
CA SER A 369 0.20 -3.00 29.71
C SER A 369 1.55 -3.61 30.09
N GLU A 370 1.82 -4.83 29.62
CA GLU A 370 3.11 -5.50 29.84
C GLU A 370 4.21 -4.96 28.92
N GLU A 371 3.87 -4.46 27.73
CA GLU A 371 4.82 -3.99 26.71
C GLU A 371 5.24 -2.53 26.91
N LYS A 372 4.28 -1.67 27.25
CA LYS A 372 4.49 -0.25 27.50
C LYS A 372 3.49 0.23 28.54
N ASP A 373 3.95 1.05 29.46
CA ASP A 373 3.08 1.59 30.49
C ASP A 373 2.15 2.68 29.90
N VAL A 374 0.93 2.27 29.61
CA VAL A 374 -0.12 3.16 29.08
C VAL A 374 -0.53 4.19 30.13
N TRP A 375 -0.40 3.87 31.43
CA TRP A 375 -0.71 4.78 32.51
C TRP A 375 0.22 6.00 32.51
N ASP A 376 1.51 5.78 32.30
CA ASP A 376 2.49 6.86 32.20
C ASP A 376 2.38 7.66 30.89
N ALA A 377 1.90 7.03 29.82
CA ALA A 377 1.76 7.64 28.50
C ALA A 377 0.46 8.46 28.33
N MET A 378 -0.59 8.19 29.14
CA MET A 378 -1.87 8.89 29.06
C MET A 378 -2.06 9.84 30.26
N THR A 379 -2.75 10.94 29.99
CA THR A 379 -3.24 11.78 31.09
C THR A 379 -4.40 11.09 31.81
N GLU A 380 -4.62 11.40 33.10
CA GLU A 380 -5.76 10.88 33.87
C GLU A 380 -7.11 11.16 33.16
N SER A 381 -7.24 12.29 32.49
CA SER A 381 -8.43 12.63 31.70
C SER A 381 -8.68 11.66 30.56
N GLU A 382 -7.64 11.20 29.88
CA GLU A 382 -7.75 10.24 28.78
C GLU A 382 -8.01 8.81 29.30
N LEU A 383 -7.39 8.43 30.39
CA LEU A 383 -7.68 7.15 31.06
C LEU A 383 -9.14 7.05 31.51
N ARG A 384 -9.72 8.15 32.05
CA ARG A 384 -11.13 8.23 32.41
C ARG A 384 -12.09 8.15 31.20
N LYS A 385 -11.61 8.49 30.00
CA LYS A 385 -12.40 8.29 28.75
C LYS A 385 -12.27 6.86 28.26
N LEU A 386 -11.14 6.21 28.45
CA LEU A 386 -10.89 4.84 28.02
C LEU A 386 -11.61 3.83 28.89
N GLU A 387 -11.68 4.06 30.19
CA GLU A 387 -12.33 3.15 31.15
C GLU A 387 -13.73 2.70 30.76
N PRO A 388 -14.70 3.59 30.42
CA PRO A 388 -16.02 3.16 30.04
C PRO A 388 -16.05 2.29 28.77
N VAL A 389 -15.11 2.52 27.86
CA VAL A 389 -14.97 1.72 26.62
C VAL A 389 -14.50 0.31 26.96
N LEU A 390 -13.50 0.18 27.83
CA LEU A 390 -13.01 -1.11 28.30
C LEU A 390 -14.07 -1.85 29.09
N THR A 391 -14.74 -1.17 30.04
CA THR A 391 -15.79 -1.74 30.88
C THR A 391 -16.95 -2.27 30.03
N SER A 392 -17.45 -1.47 29.08
CA SER A 392 -18.52 -1.92 28.20
C SER A 392 -18.10 -3.08 27.27
N THR A 393 -16.83 -3.11 26.88
CA THR A 393 -16.29 -4.22 26.07
C THR A 393 -16.17 -5.50 26.89
N ALA A 394 -15.75 -5.42 28.16
CA ALA A 394 -15.71 -6.54 29.09
C ALA A 394 -17.14 -7.08 29.37
N GLU A 395 -18.10 -6.20 29.57
CA GLU A 395 -19.51 -6.58 29.76
C GLU A 395 -20.09 -7.28 28.54
N LEU A 396 -19.84 -6.76 27.34
CA LEU A 396 -20.23 -7.44 26.09
C LEU A 396 -19.62 -8.83 26.01
N HIS A 397 -18.33 -8.96 26.31
CA HIS A 397 -17.62 -10.25 26.31
C HIS A 397 -18.25 -11.23 27.32
N TYR A 398 -18.58 -10.76 28.52
CA TYR A 398 -19.27 -11.58 29.51
C TYR A 398 -20.57 -12.16 28.95
N TRP A 399 -21.47 -11.31 28.48
CA TRP A 399 -22.78 -11.73 27.98
C TRP A 399 -22.68 -12.63 26.73
N THR A 400 -21.82 -12.30 25.80
CA THR A 400 -21.62 -13.15 24.60
C THR A 400 -21.01 -14.50 24.97
N SER A 401 -20.09 -14.56 25.92
CA SER A 401 -19.51 -15.83 26.40
C SER A 401 -20.53 -16.72 27.13
N GLN A 402 -21.49 -16.12 27.85
CA GLN A 402 -22.59 -16.91 28.48
C GLN A 402 -23.47 -17.56 27.38
N VAL A 403 -23.82 -16.78 26.35
CA VAL A 403 -24.55 -17.32 25.19
C VAL A 403 -23.79 -18.43 24.48
N GLU A 404 -22.49 -18.26 24.26
CA GLU A 404 -21.64 -19.26 23.61
C GLU A 404 -21.52 -20.56 24.42
N LYS A 405 -21.47 -20.46 25.74
CA LYS A 405 -21.42 -21.62 26.66
C LYS A 405 -22.75 -22.35 26.80
N ALA A 406 -23.85 -21.74 26.43
CA ALA A 406 -25.19 -22.36 26.54
C ALA A 406 -25.30 -23.58 25.61
N GLU A 407 -25.59 -24.74 26.12
CA GLU A 407 -25.69 -26.01 25.40
C GLU A 407 -27.08 -26.28 24.84
N THR A 408 -28.11 -25.58 25.33
CA THR A 408 -29.49 -25.77 24.93
C THR A 408 -30.17 -24.44 24.57
N ALA A 409 -31.26 -24.50 23.80
CA ALA A 409 -32.07 -23.32 23.47
C ALA A 409 -32.71 -22.69 24.67
N GLU A 410 -33.08 -23.50 25.72
CA GLU A 410 -33.59 -23.02 27.00
C GLU A 410 -32.54 -22.22 27.75
N ALA A 411 -31.26 -22.68 27.78
CA ALA A 411 -30.19 -21.96 28.44
C ALA A 411 -29.86 -20.63 27.70
N VAL A 412 -29.99 -20.56 26.38
CA VAL A 412 -29.89 -19.28 25.65
C VAL A 412 -30.95 -18.31 26.05
N LYS A 413 -32.21 -18.80 26.22
CA LYS A 413 -33.33 -17.95 26.67
C LYS A 413 -33.16 -17.43 28.11
N GLU A 414 -32.57 -18.24 28.99
CA GLU A 414 -32.23 -17.81 30.36
C GLU A 414 -31.22 -16.66 30.33
N VAL A 415 -30.14 -16.81 29.58
CA VAL A 415 -29.12 -15.75 29.43
C VAL A 415 -29.75 -14.47 28.85
N THR A 416 -30.56 -14.59 27.79
CA THR A 416 -31.23 -13.43 27.18
C THR A 416 -32.23 -12.75 28.12
N PHE A 417 -32.91 -13.52 28.96
CA PHE A 417 -33.80 -12.98 29.99
C PHE A 417 -33.00 -12.22 31.06
N GLU A 418 -31.93 -12.81 31.60
CA GLU A 418 -31.05 -12.14 32.55
C GLU A 418 -30.46 -10.85 31.99
N PHE A 419 -30.00 -10.88 30.71
CA PHE A 419 -29.52 -9.71 30.01
C PHE A 419 -30.58 -8.58 29.96
N MET A 420 -31.84 -8.91 29.66
CA MET A 420 -32.92 -7.92 29.58
C MET A 420 -33.35 -7.37 30.94
N GLU A 421 -33.24 -8.16 32.02
CA GLU A 421 -33.58 -7.74 33.39
C GLU A 421 -32.43 -7.00 34.09
N THR A 422 -31.22 -6.99 33.48
CA THR A 422 -30.07 -6.30 34.07
C THR A 422 -30.24 -4.80 34.01
N GLU A 423 -30.36 -4.18 35.17
CA GLU A 423 -30.38 -2.72 35.31
C GLU A 423 -28.96 -2.16 35.10
N ASN A 424 -28.86 -0.98 34.47
CA ASN A 424 -27.60 -0.24 34.28
C ASN A 424 -26.53 -0.92 33.39
N LEU A 425 -26.95 -1.57 32.29
CA LEU A 425 -26.05 -2.05 31.28
C LEU A 425 -25.19 -0.89 30.71
N CYS A 426 -23.88 -1.06 30.72
CA CYS A 426 -22.93 -0.08 30.18
C CYS A 426 -22.78 -0.16 28.66
N LEU A 427 -23.52 -1.05 27.98
CA LEU A 427 -23.42 -1.33 26.57
C LEU A 427 -23.97 -0.20 25.67
N SER A 428 -23.26 0.16 24.65
CA SER A 428 -23.77 1.01 23.57
C SER A 428 -24.83 0.27 22.73
N ARG A 429 -25.63 1.02 21.98
CA ARG A 429 -26.63 0.44 21.06
C ARG A 429 -25.98 -0.56 20.05
N GLU A 430 -24.80 -0.25 19.57
CA GLU A 430 -24.07 -1.12 18.65
C GLU A 430 -23.61 -2.42 19.33
N GLN A 431 -23.15 -2.33 20.57
CA GLN A 431 -22.76 -3.50 21.37
C GLN A 431 -23.97 -4.38 21.70
N CYS A 432 -25.14 -3.79 22.05
CA CYS A 432 -26.38 -4.54 22.21
C CYS A 432 -26.76 -5.27 20.92
N GLN A 433 -26.61 -4.64 19.77
CA GLN A 433 -26.85 -5.30 18.48
C GLN A 433 -25.92 -6.49 18.26
N LYS A 434 -24.64 -6.36 18.55
CA LYS A 434 -23.66 -7.46 18.46
C LYS A 434 -24.03 -8.62 19.38
N PHE A 435 -24.49 -8.35 20.61
CA PHE A 435 -25.00 -9.38 21.50
C PHE A 435 -26.16 -10.17 20.87
N TRP A 436 -27.15 -9.50 20.30
CA TRP A 436 -28.29 -10.15 19.65
C TRP A 436 -27.90 -10.94 18.41
N GLU A 437 -26.88 -10.49 17.64
CA GLU A 437 -26.34 -11.26 16.51
C GLU A 437 -25.72 -12.59 16.97
N VAL A 438 -25.03 -12.61 18.11
CA VAL A 438 -24.49 -13.84 18.73
C VAL A 438 -25.62 -14.75 19.20
N VAL A 439 -26.66 -14.21 19.81
CA VAL A 439 -27.85 -14.97 20.21
C VAL A 439 -28.50 -15.65 19.01
N GLU A 440 -28.80 -14.89 17.94
CA GLU A 440 -29.40 -15.44 16.70
C GLU A 440 -28.54 -16.56 16.09
N GLN A 441 -27.23 -16.40 16.05
CA GLN A 441 -26.31 -17.42 15.54
C GLN A 441 -26.34 -18.69 16.40
N LYS A 442 -26.38 -18.53 17.71
CA LYS A 442 -26.43 -19.68 18.65
C LYS A 442 -27.77 -20.40 18.59
N GLU A 443 -28.86 -19.68 18.55
CA GLU A 443 -30.23 -20.28 18.39
C GLU A 443 -30.35 -21.04 17.07
N ALA A 444 -29.81 -20.49 15.98
CA ALA A 444 -29.78 -21.17 14.68
C ALA A 444 -28.95 -22.45 14.73
N ALA A 445 -27.80 -22.45 15.43
CA ALA A 445 -26.95 -23.61 15.60
C ALA A 445 -27.58 -24.73 16.47
N LEU A 446 -28.37 -24.36 17.48
CA LEU A 446 -29.06 -25.28 18.36
C LEU A 446 -30.41 -25.75 17.82
N SER A 447 -30.94 -25.10 16.77
CA SER A 447 -32.23 -25.48 16.17
C SER A 447 -32.00 -26.77 15.33
N PRO A 448 -32.87 -27.80 15.47
CA PRO A 448 -32.79 -28.98 14.62
C PRO A 448 -32.98 -28.57 13.16
N PRO A 449 -32.30 -29.20 12.22
CA PRO A 449 -32.41 -28.90 10.79
C PRO A 449 -33.89 -28.94 10.39
N SER A 450 -34.42 -27.81 9.92
CA SER A 450 -35.84 -27.73 9.58
C SER A 450 -36.14 -28.72 8.45
N ALA A 451 -37.28 -29.38 8.49
CA ALA A 451 -37.74 -30.32 7.44
C ALA A 451 -37.76 -29.68 6.05
N LEU A 452 -37.77 -28.33 5.95
CA LEU A 452 -37.60 -27.55 4.73
C LEU A 452 -36.15 -27.54 4.21
N ALA A 453 -35.13 -27.49 5.08
CA ALA A 453 -33.73 -27.56 4.71
C ALA A 453 -33.36 -28.96 4.22
N ASP A 454 -33.88 -30.00 4.85
CA ASP A 454 -33.74 -31.40 4.40
C ASP A 454 -34.41 -31.65 3.05
N LEU A 455 -35.56 -31.05 2.79
CA LEU A 455 -36.22 -31.09 1.49
C LEU A 455 -35.47 -30.31 0.41
N GLN A 456 -34.81 -29.22 0.77
CA GLN A 456 -33.97 -28.41 -0.12
C GLN A 456 -32.68 -29.16 -0.45
N ALA A 457 -32.01 -29.73 0.56
CA ALA A 457 -30.81 -30.58 0.38
C ALA A 457 -31.10 -31.81 -0.49
N LYS A 458 -32.21 -32.53 -0.26
CA LYS A 458 -32.65 -33.65 -1.09
C LYS A 458 -33.02 -33.24 -2.51
N LYS A 459 -33.56 -32.04 -2.72
CA LYS A 459 -33.81 -31.48 -4.08
C LYS A 459 -32.51 -31.17 -4.81
N ASP A 460 -31.50 -30.66 -4.14
CA ASP A 460 -30.22 -30.33 -4.72
C ASP A 460 -29.36 -31.56 -5.01
N GLU A 461 -29.43 -32.60 -4.17
CA GLU A 461 -28.87 -33.92 -4.46
C GLU A 461 -29.55 -34.60 -5.66
N SER A 462 -30.88 -34.56 -5.74
CA SER A 462 -31.60 -35.11 -6.89
C SER A 462 -31.34 -34.34 -8.21
N LYS A 463 -30.98 -33.07 -8.14
CA LYS A 463 -30.50 -32.27 -9.30
C LYS A 463 -29.07 -32.66 -9.71
N LYS A 464 -28.18 -32.93 -8.76
CA LYS A 464 -26.82 -33.41 -9.04
C LYS A 464 -26.81 -34.78 -9.66
N GLU A 465 -27.65 -35.73 -9.20
CA GLU A 465 -27.77 -37.07 -9.81
C GLU A 465 -28.37 -37.00 -11.25
N LYS A 466 -29.30 -36.09 -11.53
CA LYS A 466 -29.83 -35.91 -12.89
C LYS A 466 -28.85 -35.28 -13.87
N SER A 467 -27.84 -34.55 -13.38
CA SER A 467 -26.80 -33.96 -14.24
C SER A 467 -25.64 -34.90 -14.58
N SER A 468 -25.53 -36.06 -13.89
CA SER A 468 -24.43 -37.03 -14.05
C SER A 468 -24.73 -38.20 -14.98
N LYS A 469 -25.94 -38.31 -15.60
CA LYS A 469 -26.23 -39.33 -16.57
C LYS A 469 -25.79 -38.94 -17.98
N PRO A 470 -24.99 -39.79 -18.69
CA PRO A 470 -24.50 -39.48 -20.03
C PRO A 470 -25.63 -39.43 -21.05
N LYS A 471 -25.73 -38.34 -21.81
CA LYS A 471 -26.66 -38.19 -22.92
C LYS A 471 -26.31 -39.14 -24.06
N THR A 472 -27.04 -40.22 -24.19
CA THR A 472 -27.00 -41.10 -25.38
C THR A 472 -27.57 -40.37 -26.59
N ARG A 473 -26.74 -40.21 -27.59
CA ARG A 473 -27.04 -39.56 -28.84
C ARG A 473 -27.92 -40.44 -29.69
N ILE A 474 -29.21 -40.15 -29.79
CA ILE A 474 -30.12 -40.79 -30.80
C ILE A 474 -30.19 -39.86 -31.98
N ALA A 475 -29.64 -40.32 -33.12
CA ALA A 475 -29.75 -39.66 -34.41
C ALA A 475 -31.19 -39.75 -34.93
N ARG A 476 -31.82 -38.61 -35.21
CA ARG A 476 -33.08 -38.55 -35.93
C ARG A 476 -32.88 -38.00 -37.33
N LYS A 477 -33.27 -38.83 -38.31
CA LYS A 477 -33.33 -38.56 -39.75
C LYS A 477 -34.21 -37.35 -40.06
N LYS A 478 -33.77 -36.55 -41.05
CA LYS A 478 -34.55 -35.53 -41.76
C LYS A 478 -35.76 -36.16 -42.44
N THR A 479 -36.92 -35.53 -42.32
CA THR A 479 -37.99 -35.64 -43.31
C THR A 479 -38.56 -34.21 -43.56
N GLN A 480 -38.52 -33.85 -44.81
CA GLN A 480 -39.15 -32.64 -45.39
C GLN A 480 -40.68 -32.73 -45.40
N ASN A 481 -41.37 -31.58 -45.16
CA ASN A 481 -42.56 -31.13 -45.91
C ASN A 481 -42.96 -29.76 -45.34
N ARG A 482 -42.82 -28.71 -46.07
CA ARG A 482 -43.58 -27.98 -47.07
C ARG A 482 -44.96 -27.44 -46.62
N LYS A 483 -45.11 -26.12 -46.75
CA LYS A 483 -46.30 -25.28 -46.92
C LYS A 483 -47.19 -25.03 -45.71
N LYS A 484 -47.73 -23.88 -45.41
CA LYS A 484 -48.15 -22.65 -46.17
C LYS A 484 -48.54 -21.58 -45.15
N GLU A 485 -48.23 -20.34 -45.43
CA GLU A 485 -49.13 -19.17 -45.59
C GLU A 485 -50.10 -18.78 -44.47
N GLU A 486 -49.92 -17.53 -44.13
CA GLU A 486 -50.88 -16.37 -44.11
C GLU A 486 -51.39 -15.92 -42.74
N ALA A 487 -51.05 -14.65 -42.51
CA ALA A 487 -51.87 -13.50 -42.18
C ALA A 487 -52.42 -13.36 -40.73
N ARG A 488 -51.94 -12.47 -39.98
CA ARG A 488 -52.42 -11.10 -39.75
C ARG A 488 -51.47 -10.33 -38.86
#